data_da6b3aaa6157ffffd4bca71e2adb9159
#
_entry.id   da6b3aaa6157ffffd4bca71e2adb9159
#
_cell.length_a   1.000
_cell.length_b   1.000
_cell.length_c   1.000
_cell.angle_alpha   90.00
_cell.angle_beta   90.00
_cell.angle_gamma   90.00
#
_symmetry.space_group_name_H-M   'P 1'
#
loop_
_entity.id
_entity.type
_entity.pdbx_description
1 polymer ?
#
loop_
_entity_poly.entity_id
_entity_poly.type
_entity_poly.pdbx_seq_one_letter_code
_entity_poly.pdbx_strand_id
1 'polypeptide(L)'
;MDSTYGSLFTSNTESGNKQRKAVINRKTNETDISMTLNLDGSGKANITTGIGFFDHMLDSFTRHGLFDMDCNVKGDLYVDTHHSIEDTGIVLGKAIKEAVGDKKSIKRYGSMMLPMDETLVLCALDLSGRPYLVF
;
A
#
# COMPACT_ATOMS: atom_id res chain seq x y z
N MET A 1 26.23 1.86 4.25
CA MET A 1 25.24 2.61 3.44
C MET A 1 24.04 2.84 4.33
N ASP A 2 23.92 4.05 4.87
CA ASP A 2 22.80 4.40 5.76
C ASP A 2 21.50 4.47 4.98
N SER A 3 20.54 3.63 5.35
CA SER A 3 19.19 3.61 4.78
C SER A 3 18.38 4.75 5.41
N THR A 4 18.48 5.96 4.85
CA THR A 4 17.65 7.11 5.23
C THR A 4 16.25 7.08 4.62
N TYR A 5 15.70 5.89 4.40
CA TYR A 5 14.28 5.74 4.08
C TYR A 5 13.49 5.78 5.38
N GLY A 6 13.25 7.02 5.85
CA GLY A 6 12.40 7.20 7.02
C GLY A 6 11.00 6.66 6.76
N SER A 7 10.62 5.61 7.48
CA SER A 7 9.25 5.12 7.55
C SER A 7 8.29 6.30 7.71
N LEU A 8 7.25 6.38 6.87
CA LEU A 8 6.14 7.34 7.01
C LEU A 8 5.43 7.22 8.37
N PHE A 9 5.77 6.19 9.14
CA PHE A 9 5.11 5.84 10.38
C PHE A 9 6.15 5.57 11.47
N THR A 10 6.27 6.46 12.44
CA THR A 10 7.06 6.22 13.66
C THR A 10 6.15 5.68 14.76
N SER A 11 6.49 4.53 15.33
CA SER A 11 5.81 3.99 16.50
C SER A 11 6.25 4.75 17.75
N ASN A 12 5.32 5.41 18.44
CA ASN A 12 5.54 5.78 19.85
C ASN A 12 5.06 4.64 20.74
N THR A 13 5.99 4.02 21.45
CA THR A 13 5.75 2.98 22.43
C THR A 13 5.31 3.62 23.75
N GLU A 14 4.02 3.84 23.94
CA GLU A 14 3.40 3.86 25.28
C GLU A 14 1.88 3.91 25.15
N SER A 15 1.25 2.79 25.33
CA SER A 15 -0.12 2.37 25.62
C SER A 15 -0.62 1.29 24.67
N GLY A 16 -0.93 0.13 25.19
CA GLY A 16 -1.55 -1.08 24.59
C GLY A 16 -1.46 -1.19 23.06
N ASN A 17 -0.45 -1.87 22.57
CA ASN A 17 -0.03 -1.90 21.15
C ASN A 17 -1.11 -2.47 20.22
N LYS A 18 -2.09 -1.65 19.82
CA LYS A 18 -3.01 -2.02 18.75
C LYS A 18 -2.26 -1.92 17.42
N GLN A 19 -1.85 -3.07 16.86
CA GLN A 19 -1.25 -3.12 15.53
C GLN A 19 -2.11 -2.37 14.52
N ARG A 20 -1.49 -1.53 13.69
CA ARG A 20 -2.13 -0.84 12.57
C ARG A 20 -2.31 -1.80 11.41
N LYS A 21 -3.34 -2.63 11.52
CA LYS A 21 -3.61 -3.73 10.59
C LYS A 21 -5.03 -3.63 10.05
N ALA A 22 -5.21 -3.97 8.77
CA ALA A 22 -6.51 -4.07 8.10
C ALA A 22 -6.62 -5.37 7.33
N VAL A 23 -7.85 -5.87 7.22
CA VAL A 23 -8.21 -7.01 6.36
C VAL A 23 -9.38 -6.58 5.50
N ILE A 24 -9.17 -6.48 4.20
CA ILE A 24 -10.19 -6.05 3.24
C ILE A 24 -10.48 -7.18 2.26
N ASN A 25 -11.75 -7.51 2.12
CA ASN A 25 -12.23 -8.38 1.07
C ASN A 25 -13.18 -7.59 0.18
N ARG A 26 -13.02 -7.69 -1.12
CA ARG A 26 -13.87 -7.02 -2.11
C ARG A 26 -14.13 -7.95 -3.28
N LYS A 27 -15.40 -8.13 -3.59
CA LYS A 27 -15.84 -8.93 -4.72
C LYS A 27 -16.77 -8.14 -5.62
N THR A 28 -16.52 -8.19 -6.91
CA THR A 28 -17.36 -7.65 -7.98
C THR A 28 -17.68 -8.76 -8.98
N ASN A 29 -18.24 -8.41 -10.13
CA ASN A 29 -18.39 -9.37 -11.23
C ASN A 29 -17.05 -9.64 -11.93
N GLU A 30 -16.12 -8.68 -11.88
CA GLU A 30 -14.85 -8.70 -12.58
C GLU A 30 -13.70 -9.21 -11.71
N THR A 31 -13.75 -8.95 -10.38
CA THR A 31 -12.65 -9.26 -9.47
C THR A 31 -13.10 -9.87 -8.16
N ASP A 32 -12.22 -10.70 -7.57
CA ASP A 32 -12.35 -11.23 -6.21
C ASP A 32 -10.99 -11.01 -5.51
N ILE A 33 -10.95 -10.10 -4.52
CA ILE A 33 -9.73 -9.61 -3.90
C ILE A 33 -9.79 -9.81 -2.39
N SER A 34 -8.73 -10.41 -1.85
CA SER A 34 -8.47 -10.41 -0.41
C SER A 34 -7.12 -9.77 -0.12
N MET A 35 -7.09 -8.85 0.83
CA MET A 35 -5.87 -8.16 1.23
C MET A 35 -5.78 -8.05 2.75
N THR A 36 -4.63 -8.40 3.29
CA THR A 36 -4.23 -8.07 4.67
C THR A 36 -3.04 -7.11 4.59
N LEU A 37 -3.13 -5.98 5.27
CA LEU A 37 -2.07 -5.00 5.36
C LEU A 37 -1.74 -4.73 6.83
N ASN A 38 -0.45 -4.84 7.20
CA ASN A 38 0.07 -4.42 8.48
C ASN A 38 1.10 -3.31 8.27
N LEU A 39 0.81 -2.11 8.77
CA LEU A 39 1.70 -0.94 8.65
C LEU A 39 2.88 -1.02 9.63
N ASP A 40 2.80 -1.85 10.66
CA ASP A 40 3.87 -2.11 11.63
C ASP A 40 4.58 -3.44 11.30
N GLY A 41 4.84 -3.65 10.01
CA GLY A 41 5.44 -4.87 9.47
C GLY A 41 6.96 -4.86 9.42
N SER A 42 7.50 -5.82 8.67
CA SER A 42 8.93 -6.03 8.45
C SER A 42 9.33 -6.13 6.97
N GLY A 43 8.43 -5.83 6.06
CA GLY A 43 8.62 -5.91 4.62
C GLY A 43 8.30 -7.28 4.03
N LYS A 44 7.42 -8.06 4.67
CA LYS A 44 7.01 -9.37 4.17
C LYS A 44 5.86 -9.22 3.18
N ALA A 45 6.08 -9.69 1.95
CA ALA A 45 5.10 -9.66 0.88
C ALA A 45 4.74 -11.07 0.42
N ASN A 46 3.44 -11.35 0.31
CA ASN A 46 2.89 -12.54 -0.32
C ASN A 46 1.78 -12.08 -1.27
N ILE A 47 2.12 -11.91 -2.55
CA ILE A 47 1.28 -11.20 -3.51
C ILE A 47 1.06 -12.08 -4.74
N THR A 48 -0.18 -12.19 -5.15
CA THR A 48 -0.61 -12.92 -6.34
C THR A 48 -1.76 -12.18 -6.99
N THR A 49 -1.47 -11.44 -8.07
CA THR A 49 -2.48 -10.73 -8.86
C THR A 49 -2.72 -11.35 -10.23
N GLY A 50 -1.83 -12.26 -10.64
CA GLY A 50 -1.80 -12.81 -12.00
C GLY A 50 -1.13 -11.88 -13.02
N ILE A 51 -0.64 -10.71 -12.60
CA ILE A 51 0.05 -9.72 -13.44
C ILE A 51 1.46 -9.54 -12.87
N GLY A 52 2.45 -10.21 -13.47
CA GLY A 52 3.80 -10.33 -12.90
C GLY A 52 4.48 -9.00 -12.59
N PHE A 53 4.34 -7.98 -13.45
CA PHE A 53 4.89 -6.65 -13.19
C PHE A 53 4.19 -5.96 -12.00
N PHE A 54 2.88 -6.13 -11.88
CA PHE A 54 2.11 -5.55 -10.77
C PHE A 54 2.45 -6.24 -9.43
N ASP A 55 2.63 -7.58 -9.45
CA ASP A 55 3.13 -8.33 -8.29
C ASP A 55 4.47 -7.76 -7.82
N HIS A 56 5.41 -7.53 -8.76
CA HIS A 56 6.72 -6.94 -8.47
C HIS A 56 6.61 -5.54 -7.88
N MET A 57 5.72 -4.69 -8.39
CA MET A 57 5.53 -3.32 -7.87
C MET A 57 4.95 -3.31 -6.46
N LEU A 58 3.97 -4.16 -6.18
CA LEU A 58 3.39 -4.30 -4.84
C LEU A 58 4.37 -4.92 -3.85
N ASP A 59 5.20 -5.89 -4.27
CA ASP A 59 6.29 -6.44 -3.46
C ASP A 59 7.30 -5.35 -3.10
N SER A 60 7.72 -4.55 -4.07
CA SER A 60 8.64 -3.44 -3.86
C SER A 60 8.06 -2.38 -2.92
N PHE A 61 6.80 -1.99 -3.11
CA PHE A 61 6.07 -1.09 -2.22
C PHE A 61 6.06 -1.62 -0.77
N THR A 62 5.76 -2.90 -0.60
CA THR A 62 5.67 -3.55 0.71
C THR A 62 7.02 -3.60 1.41
N ARG A 63 8.07 -4.02 0.70
CA ARG A 63 9.43 -4.16 1.23
C ARG A 63 10.03 -2.81 1.60
N HIS A 64 9.97 -1.84 0.71
CA HIS A 64 10.55 -0.51 0.96
C HIS A 64 9.74 0.30 1.98
N GLY A 65 8.43 0.09 2.05
CA GLY A 65 7.58 0.68 3.08
C GLY A 65 7.69 0.01 4.46
N LEU A 66 8.37 -1.14 4.55
CA LEU A 66 8.45 -2.01 5.74
C LEU A 66 7.05 -2.44 6.24
N PHE A 67 6.10 -2.57 5.34
CA PHE A 67 4.79 -3.15 5.63
C PHE A 67 4.86 -4.68 5.63
N ASP A 68 3.82 -5.36 6.12
CA ASP A 68 3.57 -6.74 5.74
C ASP A 68 2.26 -6.77 4.94
N MET A 69 2.26 -7.46 3.79
CA MET A 69 1.10 -7.55 2.91
C MET A 69 0.89 -8.98 2.40
N ASP A 70 -0.34 -9.49 2.61
CA ASP A 70 -0.88 -10.62 1.86
C ASP A 70 -1.94 -10.08 0.90
N CYS A 71 -1.78 -10.33 -0.39
CA CYS A 71 -2.70 -9.87 -1.41
C CYS A 71 -2.96 -10.96 -2.44
N ASN A 72 -4.21 -11.39 -2.55
CA ASN A 72 -4.64 -12.34 -3.57
C ASN A 72 -5.74 -11.70 -4.42
N VAL A 73 -5.54 -11.68 -5.73
CA VAL A 73 -6.46 -11.10 -6.72
C VAL A 73 -6.81 -12.17 -7.75
N LYS A 74 -8.10 -12.37 -7.95
CA LYS A 74 -8.65 -13.16 -9.07
C LYS A 74 -9.46 -12.19 -9.92
N GLY A 75 -8.95 -11.81 -11.06
CA GLY A 75 -9.60 -10.90 -11.98
C GLY A 75 -9.87 -11.53 -13.34
N ASP A 76 -10.63 -10.83 -14.15
CA ASP A 76 -11.02 -11.20 -15.51
C ASP A 76 -9.91 -10.88 -16.53
N LEU A 77 -8.70 -11.36 -16.29
CA LEU A 77 -7.50 -11.11 -17.11
C LEU A 77 -7.64 -11.49 -18.59
N TYR A 78 -8.67 -12.26 -18.94
CA TYR A 78 -9.02 -12.56 -20.32
C TYR A 78 -9.59 -11.35 -21.07
N VAL A 79 -10.08 -10.33 -20.33
CA VAL A 79 -10.52 -9.03 -20.87
C VAL A 79 -9.29 -8.14 -21.04
N ASP A 80 -8.69 -7.75 -19.90
CA ASP A 80 -7.40 -7.07 -19.78
C ASP A 80 -6.95 -7.00 -18.30
N THR A 81 -5.96 -6.16 -18.00
CA THR A 81 -5.43 -5.99 -16.64
C THR A 81 -6.13 -4.87 -15.86
N HIS A 82 -6.97 -4.06 -16.51
CA HIS A 82 -7.54 -2.82 -15.96
C HIS A 82 -8.30 -3.05 -14.65
N HIS A 83 -9.31 -3.92 -14.65
CA HIS A 83 -10.14 -4.18 -13.47
C HIS A 83 -9.32 -4.69 -12.28
N SER A 84 -8.37 -5.58 -12.53
CA SER A 84 -7.51 -6.12 -11.48
C SER A 84 -6.65 -5.04 -10.82
N ILE A 85 -6.06 -4.14 -11.61
CA ILE A 85 -5.19 -3.06 -11.11
C ILE A 85 -6.02 -2.00 -10.38
N GLU A 86 -7.11 -1.52 -10.98
CA GLU A 86 -7.99 -0.52 -10.39
C GLU A 86 -8.57 -0.99 -9.05
N ASP A 87 -9.17 -2.16 -9.04
CA ASP A 87 -9.82 -2.71 -7.85
C ASP A 87 -8.83 -3.01 -6.73
N THR A 88 -7.62 -3.45 -7.06
CA THR A 88 -6.54 -3.62 -6.08
C THR A 88 -6.12 -2.28 -5.48
N GLY A 89 -6.04 -1.22 -6.29
CA GLY A 89 -5.78 0.14 -5.82
C GLY A 89 -6.86 0.64 -4.84
N ILE A 90 -8.12 0.38 -5.16
CA ILE A 90 -9.26 0.70 -4.27
C ILE A 90 -9.15 -0.05 -2.93
N VAL A 91 -8.83 -1.34 -2.99
CA VAL A 91 -8.68 -2.19 -1.80
C VAL A 91 -7.50 -1.72 -0.94
N LEU A 92 -6.36 -1.42 -1.56
CA LEU A 92 -5.16 -0.92 -0.87
C LEU A 92 -5.44 0.43 -0.19
N GLY A 93 -6.11 1.36 -0.86
CA GLY A 93 -6.50 2.63 -0.27
C GLY A 93 -7.42 2.47 0.95
N LYS A 94 -8.38 1.54 0.88
CA LYS A 94 -9.25 1.19 2.02
C LYS A 94 -8.45 0.56 3.16
N ALA A 95 -7.53 -0.37 2.86
CA ALA A 95 -6.68 -1.01 3.85
C ALA A 95 -5.79 -0.01 4.59
N ILE A 96 -5.15 0.92 3.87
CA ILE A 96 -4.36 2.00 4.48
C ILE A 96 -5.24 2.87 5.38
N LYS A 97 -6.42 3.30 4.89
CA LYS A 97 -7.34 4.13 5.67
C LYS A 97 -7.76 3.46 6.97
N GLU A 98 -8.10 2.18 6.92
CA GLU A 98 -8.54 1.40 8.09
C GLU A 98 -7.38 1.18 9.07
N ALA A 99 -6.20 0.79 8.56
CA ALA A 99 -5.03 0.56 9.39
C ALA A 99 -4.52 1.83 10.09
N VAL A 100 -4.55 2.98 9.40
CA VAL A 100 -4.17 4.29 9.96
C VAL A 100 -5.18 4.77 11.02
N GLY A 101 -6.46 4.42 10.88
CA GLY A 101 -7.50 4.76 11.85
C GLY A 101 -7.70 6.27 12.02
N ASP A 102 -7.63 6.75 13.26
CA ASP A 102 -7.85 8.17 13.62
C ASP A 102 -6.68 9.11 13.27
N LYS A 103 -5.64 8.58 12.65
CA LYS A 103 -4.42 9.29 12.22
C LYS A 103 -3.62 9.95 13.36
N LYS A 104 -3.86 9.55 14.62
CA LYS A 104 -3.03 10.02 15.72
C LYS A 104 -1.62 9.42 15.62
N SER A 105 -0.64 10.23 15.99
CA SER A 105 0.77 9.80 16.07
C SER A 105 1.36 9.29 14.74
N ILE A 106 0.80 9.67 13.59
CA ILE A 106 1.40 9.43 12.27
C ILE A 106 2.16 10.67 11.80
N LYS A 107 3.15 10.44 10.95
CA LYS A 107 3.74 11.51 10.13
C LYS A 107 2.79 11.80 8.97
N ARG A 108 2.07 12.92 9.04
CA ARG A 108 1.01 13.28 8.09
C ARG A 108 1.52 13.43 6.65
N TYR A 109 2.71 14.02 6.48
CA TYR A 109 3.28 14.36 5.19
C TYR A 109 4.44 13.45 4.82
N GLY A 110 4.53 13.07 3.57
CA GLY A 110 5.68 12.37 3.01
C GLY A 110 5.93 12.80 1.57
N SER A 111 7.19 12.81 1.17
CA SER A 111 7.58 13.06 -0.21
C SER A 111 8.82 12.26 -0.57
N MET A 112 8.91 11.89 -1.84
CA MET A 112 10.06 11.22 -2.42
C MET A 112 10.30 11.73 -3.82
N MET A 113 11.55 12.02 -4.12
CA MET A 113 12.03 12.22 -5.48
C MET A 113 12.93 11.03 -5.82
N LEU A 114 12.52 10.23 -6.77
CA LEU A 114 13.19 8.99 -7.13
C LEU A 114 13.66 9.02 -8.59
N PRO A 115 14.96 9.07 -8.85
CA PRO A 115 15.52 8.91 -10.19
C PRO A 115 15.78 7.43 -10.47
N MET A 116 15.56 7.03 -11.72
CA MET A 116 16.01 5.75 -12.27
C MET A 116 16.26 5.93 -13.75
N ASP A 117 17.51 5.79 -14.16
CA ASP A 117 18.00 6.08 -15.51
C ASP A 117 17.55 7.48 -15.98
N GLU A 118 16.81 7.57 -17.09
CA GLU A 118 16.25 8.83 -17.62
C GLU A 118 14.92 9.27 -16.95
N THR A 119 14.39 8.46 -16.06
CA THR A 119 13.09 8.73 -15.41
C THR A 119 13.28 9.41 -14.06
N LEU A 120 12.50 10.43 -13.79
CA LEU A 120 12.42 11.10 -12.49
C LEU A 120 10.96 11.13 -12.02
N VAL A 121 10.69 10.53 -10.86
CA VAL A 121 9.36 10.54 -10.24
C VAL A 121 9.36 11.40 -8.99
N LEU A 122 8.43 12.33 -8.88
CA LEU A 122 8.11 13.04 -7.64
C LEU A 122 6.77 12.54 -7.10
N CYS A 123 6.78 12.06 -5.87
CA CYS A 123 5.56 11.71 -5.14
C CYS A 123 5.48 12.53 -3.86
N ALA A 124 4.35 13.18 -3.61
CA ALA A 124 4.07 13.91 -2.38
C ALA A 124 2.71 13.49 -1.82
N LEU A 125 2.67 13.15 -0.53
CA LEU A 125 1.47 12.64 0.14
C LEU A 125 1.09 13.54 1.32
N ASP A 126 -0.23 13.76 1.46
CA ASP A 126 -0.85 14.34 2.66
C ASP A 126 -2.00 13.43 3.12
N LEU A 127 -1.84 12.77 4.25
CA LEU A 127 -2.87 11.92 4.86
C LEU A 127 -3.92 12.74 5.61
N SER A 128 -4.43 13.80 4.99
CA SER A 128 -5.40 14.73 5.59
C SER A 128 -6.79 14.11 5.83
N GLY A 129 -7.15 13.07 5.06
CA GLY A 129 -8.50 12.49 5.05
C GLY A 129 -9.46 13.16 4.05
N ARG A 130 -8.99 14.13 3.29
CA ARG A 130 -9.70 14.73 2.16
C ARG A 130 -9.12 14.17 0.86
N PRO A 131 -9.95 13.56 -0.02
CA PRO A 131 -9.45 13.03 -1.29
C PRO A 131 -9.02 14.18 -2.21
N TYR A 132 -7.82 14.08 -2.75
CA TYR A 132 -7.28 15.00 -3.73
C TYR A 132 -6.16 14.31 -4.52
N LEU A 133 -6.15 14.47 -5.82
CA LEU A 133 -5.13 13.90 -6.71
C LEU A 133 -4.74 14.94 -7.76
N VAL A 134 -3.44 15.13 -7.93
CA VAL A 134 -2.83 15.76 -9.10
C VAL A 134 -1.93 14.73 -9.76
N PHE A 135 -2.15 14.48 -11.04
CA PHE A 135 -1.41 13.50 -11.83
C PHE A 135 -1.03 14.08 -13.19
#